data_6e32c45f4c569b80551d9d6ef7608199
#
_entry.id   6e32c45f4c569b80551d9d6ef7608199
#
_cell.length_a   1.000
_cell.length_b   1.000
_cell.length_c   1.000
_cell.angle_alpha   90.00
_cell.angle_beta   90.00
_cell.angle_gamma   90.00
#
_symmetry.space_group_name_H-M   'P 1'
#
loop_
_entity.id
_entity.type
_entity.pdbx_description
1 polymer ?
#
loop_
_entity_poly.entity_id
_entity_poly.type
_entity_poly.pdbx_seq_one_letter_code
_entity_poly.pdbx_strand_id
1 'polypeptide(L)'
;MNTPEMRSNDVRTDEARTTEALRLLSGTPVGLDVAVKGLSRGSGVYAWWAAPLILPELPGPPNGSVPSLRLLYLGRATSLRGRILRNHLRRSGSSTLRRTLAGLLASEGYRTTWTDRVVLVPEDEARLTAWMYAHLRLTWAEDAEPATIEAELVRRLHPPLNVHGVDSEHVQAAVVAAKDAYNTSSGPPEPTRAS
;
A
#
# COMPACT_ATOMS: atom_id res chain seq x y z
N MET A 1 -10.18 33.02 18.75
CA MET A 1 -10.56 33.56 17.44
C MET A 1 -9.50 33.15 16.43
N ASN A 2 -9.74 32.14 15.59
CA ASN A 2 -8.84 31.76 14.49
C ASN A 2 -9.12 32.68 13.32
N THR A 3 -8.19 33.55 12.99
CA THR A 3 -8.29 34.56 11.93
C THR A 3 -8.29 33.89 10.54
N PRO A 4 -9.01 34.41 9.53
CA PRO A 4 -9.04 33.87 8.15
C PRO A 4 -7.65 33.74 7.51
N GLU A 5 -6.71 34.62 7.84
CA GLU A 5 -5.34 34.61 7.34
C GLU A 5 -4.52 33.39 7.81
N MET A 6 -4.72 32.90 9.02
CA MET A 6 -4.05 31.69 9.52
C MET A 6 -4.48 30.46 8.73
N ARG A 7 -5.78 30.31 8.42
CA ARG A 7 -6.29 29.19 7.60
C ARG A 7 -5.77 29.25 6.16
N SER A 8 -5.62 30.43 5.59
CA SER A 8 -5.11 30.62 4.22
C SER A 8 -3.61 30.26 4.12
N ASN A 9 -2.83 30.50 5.17
CA ASN A 9 -1.40 30.17 5.20
C ASN A 9 -1.18 28.66 5.38
N ASP A 10 -1.98 28.01 6.23
CA ASP A 10 -1.93 26.54 6.44
C ASP A 10 -2.28 25.80 5.14
N VAL A 11 -3.32 26.23 4.42
CA VAL A 11 -3.72 25.63 3.13
C VAL A 11 -2.63 25.75 2.07
N ARG A 12 -1.94 26.90 1.97
CA ARG A 12 -0.82 27.08 1.03
C ARG A 12 0.38 26.21 1.39
N THR A 13 0.64 26.05 2.67
CA THR A 13 1.72 25.19 3.16
C THR A 13 1.45 23.72 2.84
N ASP A 14 0.22 23.24 3.04
CA ASP A 14 -0.18 21.87 2.73
C ASP A 14 -0.16 21.60 1.21
N GLU A 15 -0.57 22.56 0.39
CA GLU A 15 -0.50 22.44 -1.07
C GLU A 15 0.94 22.35 -1.57
N ALA A 16 1.85 23.17 -1.04
CA ALA A 16 3.28 23.12 -1.37
C ALA A 16 3.91 21.78 -0.96
N ARG A 17 3.58 21.26 0.23
CA ARG A 17 4.05 19.95 0.72
C ARG A 17 3.51 18.81 -0.12
N THR A 18 2.22 18.86 -0.49
CA THR A 18 1.60 17.87 -1.37
C THR A 18 2.25 17.86 -2.76
N THR A 19 2.55 19.01 -3.31
CA THR A 19 3.23 19.17 -4.60
C THR A 19 4.64 18.60 -4.56
N GLU A 20 5.40 18.87 -3.50
CA GLU A 20 6.75 18.31 -3.33
C GLU A 20 6.70 16.78 -3.12
N ALA A 21 5.78 16.28 -2.31
CA ALA A 21 5.58 14.84 -2.13
C ALA A 21 5.20 14.16 -3.45
N LEU A 22 4.30 14.74 -4.24
CA LEU A 22 3.93 14.25 -5.56
C LEU A 22 5.14 14.18 -6.51
N ARG A 23 5.96 15.24 -6.52
CA ARG A 23 7.20 15.30 -7.32
C ARG A 23 8.16 14.17 -6.95
N LEU A 24 8.39 13.94 -5.64
CA LEU A 24 9.27 12.88 -5.13
C LEU A 24 8.72 11.48 -5.43
N LEU A 25 7.42 11.26 -5.22
CA LEU A 25 6.76 9.99 -5.51
C LEU A 25 6.76 9.67 -7.01
N SER A 26 6.64 10.68 -7.89
CA SER A 26 6.70 10.53 -9.34
C SER A 26 8.12 10.38 -9.89
N GLY A 27 9.13 10.47 -9.03
CA GLY A 27 10.53 10.19 -9.36
C GLY A 27 10.75 8.72 -9.75
N THR A 28 12.00 8.36 -10.04
CA THR A 28 12.36 7.00 -10.47
C THR A 28 12.12 5.96 -9.37
N PRO A 29 11.16 5.01 -9.55
CA PRO A 29 10.94 3.96 -8.58
C PRO A 29 12.12 2.98 -8.51
N VAL A 30 12.52 2.62 -7.31
CA VAL A 30 13.64 1.71 -7.08
C VAL A 30 13.18 0.32 -6.68
N GLY A 31 14.03 -0.68 -6.95
CA GLY A 31 13.82 -2.05 -6.45
C GLY A 31 13.83 -2.11 -4.93
N LEU A 32 13.14 -3.10 -4.37
CA LEU A 32 13.00 -3.20 -2.92
C LEU A 32 14.33 -3.47 -2.20
N ASP A 33 15.28 -4.13 -2.85
CA ASP A 33 16.65 -4.34 -2.37
C ASP A 33 17.41 -3.02 -2.15
N VAL A 34 17.16 -2.03 -3.01
CA VAL A 34 17.69 -0.66 -2.89
C VAL A 34 16.88 0.13 -1.87
N ALA A 35 15.55 0.07 -1.96
CA ALA A 35 14.64 0.82 -1.09
C ALA A 35 14.89 0.51 0.40
N VAL A 36 15.05 -0.75 0.78
CA VAL A 36 15.25 -1.15 2.19
C VAL A 36 16.53 -0.59 2.80
N LYS A 37 17.52 -0.21 1.99
CA LYS A 37 18.77 0.44 2.45
C LYS A 37 18.58 1.95 2.61
N GLY A 38 17.78 2.58 1.72
CA GLY A 38 17.57 4.03 1.69
C GLY A 38 16.46 4.56 2.59
N LEU A 39 15.54 3.70 3.06
CA LEU A 39 14.43 4.13 3.89
C LEU A 39 14.89 4.62 5.27
N SER A 40 14.49 5.84 5.62
CA SER A 40 14.73 6.43 6.94
C SER A 40 13.74 5.90 7.99
N ARG A 41 13.95 6.31 9.23
CA ARG A 41 13.00 6.10 10.35
C ARG A 41 11.98 7.23 10.48
N GLY A 42 12.09 8.27 9.66
CA GLY A 42 11.18 9.40 9.62
C GLY A 42 9.77 9.00 9.18
N SER A 43 8.83 9.89 9.42
CA SER A 43 7.46 9.83 8.91
C SER A 43 7.41 10.24 7.43
N GLY A 44 6.37 9.84 6.73
CA GLY A 44 6.20 10.20 5.32
C GLY A 44 5.15 9.37 4.58
N VAL A 45 5.10 9.60 3.28
CA VAL A 45 4.26 8.87 2.33
C VAL A 45 5.10 8.00 1.41
N TYR A 46 4.52 6.94 0.88
CA TYR A 46 5.20 6.01 -0.02
C TYR A 46 4.24 5.48 -1.07
N ALA A 47 4.76 5.15 -2.25
CA ALA A 47 3.99 4.64 -3.37
C ALA A 47 4.59 3.34 -3.91
N TRP A 48 3.72 2.37 -4.18
CA TRP A 48 4.06 1.08 -4.78
C TRP A 48 3.71 1.09 -6.27
N TRP A 49 4.67 0.68 -7.07
CA TRP A 49 4.62 0.70 -8.53
C TRP A 49 4.84 -0.70 -9.09
N ALA A 50 4.18 -1.03 -10.21
CA ALA A 50 4.40 -2.26 -10.94
C ALA A 50 4.27 -2.06 -12.45
N ALA A 51 4.82 -3.00 -13.23
CA ALA A 51 4.56 -3.06 -14.66
C ALA A 51 3.08 -3.40 -14.93
N PRO A 52 2.47 -2.91 -16.03
CA PRO A 52 1.05 -3.15 -16.34
C PRO A 52 0.65 -4.62 -16.44
N LEU A 53 1.58 -5.51 -16.79
CA LEU A 53 1.33 -6.96 -16.86
C LEU A 53 1.18 -7.63 -15.47
N ILE A 54 1.60 -6.94 -14.41
CA ILE A 54 1.43 -7.39 -13.04
C ILE A 54 0.08 -6.89 -12.55
N LEU A 55 -0.87 -7.78 -12.29
CA LEU A 55 -2.27 -7.47 -11.95
C LEU A 55 -2.94 -6.60 -13.04
N PRO A 56 -3.06 -7.08 -14.29
CA PRO A 56 -3.47 -6.28 -15.46
C PRO A 56 -4.86 -5.65 -15.32
N GLU A 57 -5.73 -6.22 -14.50
CA GLU A 57 -7.07 -5.73 -14.18
C GLU A 57 -7.11 -4.48 -13.29
N LEU A 58 -5.97 -4.07 -12.72
CA LEU A 58 -5.88 -2.90 -11.85
C LEU A 58 -5.26 -1.72 -12.60
N PRO A 59 -6.03 -0.83 -13.21
CA PRO A 59 -5.51 0.37 -13.84
C PRO A 59 -4.96 1.34 -12.76
N GLY A 60 -3.88 2.03 -13.11
CA GLY A 60 -3.32 3.08 -12.24
C GLY A 60 -2.57 4.10 -13.08
N PRO A 61 -2.38 5.33 -12.59
CA PRO A 61 -1.65 6.35 -13.32
C PRO A 61 -0.20 5.92 -13.56
N PRO A 62 0.37 6.26 -14.74
CA PRO A 62 1.77 5.97 -15.04
C PRO A 62 2.71 6.78 -14.13
N ASN A 63 3.89 6.26 -13.88
CA ASN A 63 4.92 6.99 -13.16
C ASN A 63 5.51 8.10 -14.05
N GLY A 64 5.76 9.29 -13.47
CA GLY A 64 6.26 10.45 -14.22
C GLY A 64 7.64 10.25 -14.82
N SER A 65 8.54 9.54 -14.14
CA SER A 65 9.92 9.30 -14.60
C SER A 65 10.08 7.98 -15.36
N VAL A 66 9.22 6.98 -15.10
CA VAL A 66 9.25 5.65 -15.71
C VAL A 66 7.82 5.26 -16.13
N PRO A 67 7.34 5.74 -17.28
CA PRO A 67 5.94 5.54 -17.72
C PRO A 67 5.53 4.09 -17.94
N SER A 68 6.48 3.17 -18.04
CA SER A 68 6.25 1.73 -18.07
C SER A 68 5.84 1.13 -16.73
N LEU A 69 5.85 1.89 -15.65
CA LEU A 69 5.36 1.51 -14.34
C LEU A 69 4.08 2.32 -14.02
N ARG A 70 3.12 1.69 -13.37
CA ARG A 70 1.89 2.31 -12.89
C ARG A 70 1.79 2.25 -11.37
N LEU A 71 1.12 3.23 -10.80
CA LEU A 71 0.82 3.27 -9.38
C LEU A 71 -0.18 2.16 -9.02
N LEU A 72 0.12 1.39 -7.97
CA LEU A 72 -0.80 0.41 -7.40
C LEU A 72 -1.37 0.84 -6.06
N TYR A 73 -0.53 1.37 -5.19
CA TYR A 73 -0.90 1.70 -3.82
C TYR A 73 -0.12 2.90 -3.31
N LEU A 74 -0.77 3.73 -2.53
CA LEU A 74 -0.19 4.85 -1.80
C LEU A 74 -0.50 4.68 -0.31
N GLY A 75 0.45 4.98 0.55
CA GLY A 75 0.25 4.89 1.97
C GLY A 75 1.15 5.84 2.74
N ARG A 76 0.90 5.93 4.05
CA ARG A 76 1.66 6.76 4.99
C ARG A 76 2.26 5.95 6.13
N ALA A 77 3.24 6.51 6.78
CA ALA A 77 3.90 5.91 7.93
C ALA A 77 4.40 6.97 8.90
N THR A 78 4.37 6.67 10.18
CA THR A 78 5.11 7.39 11.22
C THR A 78 6.59 6.98 11.25
N SER A 79 6.92 5.83 10.65
CA SER A 79 8.28 5.38 10.36
C SER A 79 8.27 4.61 9.04
N LEU A 80 8.78 5.22 7.98
CA LEU A 80 8.85 4.63 6.64
C LEU A 80 9.55 3.27 6.66
N ARG A 81 10.75 3.20 7.26
CA ARG A 81 11.49 1.94 7.40
C ARG A 81 10.69 0.88 8.17
N GLY A 82 10.08 1.29 9.29
CA GLY A 82 9.26 0.39 10.10
C GLY A 82 8.07 -0.17 9.34
N ARG A 83 7.32 0.68 8.65
CA ARG A 83 6.13 0.31 7.88
C ARG A 83 6.47 -0.62 6.72
N ILE A 84 7.51 -0.29 5.95
CA ILE A 84 7.88 -1.10 4.80
C ILE A 84 8.50 -2.44 5.24
N LEU A 85 9.56 -2.42 6.06
CA LEU A 85 10.32 -3.64 6.38
C LEU A 85 9.58 -4.59 7.33
N ARG A 86 8.94 -4.06 8.38
CA ARG A 86 8.34 -4.91 9.41
C ARG A 86 6.90 -5.30 9.11
N ASN A 87 6.16 -4.45 8.38
CA ASN A 87 4.75 -4.72 8.08
C ASN A 87 4.62 -5.21 6.63
N HIS A 88 4.86 -4.34 5.63
CA HIS A 88 4.60 -4.69 4.23
C HIS A 88 5.45 -5.84 3.69
N LEU A 89 6.69 -5.98 4.12
CA LEU A 89 7.58 -7.04 3.63
C LEU A 89 7.63 -8.29 4.54
N ARG A 90 6.81 -8.36 5.62
CA ARG A 90 6.88 -9.51 6.53
C ARG A 90 5.56 -10.11 6.98
N ARG A 91 4.52 -9.28 7.22
CA ARG A 91 3.35 -9.74 7.99
C ARG A 91 2.03 -9.34 7.35
N SER A 92 1.26 -10.29 6.89
CA SER A 92 -0.10 -10.07 6.41
C SER A 92 -1.02 -9.57 7.54
N GLY A 93 -0.85 -10.03 8.75
CA GLY A 93 -1.61 -9.59 9.92
C GLY A 93 -1.54 -8.09 10.20
N SER A 94 -0.45 -7.40 9.81
CA SER A 94 -0.26 -5.95 10.02
C SER A 94 -0.25 -5.13 8.73
N SER A 95 -0.55 -5.74 7.58
CA SER A 95 -0.48 -5.08 6.26
C SER A 95 -1.71 -5.38 5.42
N THR A 96 -2.59 -4.38 5.29
CA THR A 96 -3.74 -4.46 4.37
C THR A 96 -3.27 -4.70 2.94
N LEU A 97 -2.19 -4.03 2.48
CA LEU A 97 -1.61 -4.26 1.16
C LEU A 97 -1.29 -5.75 0.94
N ARG A 98 -0.63 -6.43 1.89
CA ARG A 98 -0.32 -7.87 1.76
C ARG A 98 -1.57 -8.73 1.68
N ARG A 99 -2.57 -8.47 2.51
CA ARG A 99 -3.84 -9.21 2.48
C ARG A 99 -4.56 -9.05 1.14
N THR A 100 -4.59 -7.81 0.64
CA THR A 100 -5.20 -7.54 -0.67
C THR A 100 -4.43 -8.22 -1.80
N LEU A 101 -3.09 -8.14 -1.80
CA LEU A 101 -2.26 -8.84 -2.80
C LEU A 101 -2.45 -10.36 -2.74
N ALA A 102 -2.45 -10.97 -1.55
CA ALA A 102 -2.70 -12.40 -1.40
C ALA A 102 -4.09 -12.81 -1.90
N GLY A 103 -5.11 -11.98 -1.68
CA GLY A 103 -6.45 -12.20 -2.22
C GLY A 103 -6.51 -12.09 -3.74
N LEU A 104 -5.86 -11.08 -4.33
CA LEU A 104 -5.77 -10.92 -5.79
C LEU A 104 -4.98 -12.05 -6.47
N LEU A 105 -3.99 -12.60 -5.76
CA LEU A 105 -3.18 -13.73 -6.21
C LEU A 105 -3.70 -15.07 -5.69
N ALA A 106 -5.00 -15.18 -5.40
CA ALA A 106 -5.57 -16.41 -4.82
C ALA A 106 -5.34 -17.65 -5.69
N SER A 107 -5.33 -17.50 -7.02
CA SER A 107 -5.00 -18.56 -7.98
C SER A 107 -3.59 -19.14 -7.81
N GLU A 108 -2.68 -18.39 -7.21
CA GLU A 108 -1.33 -18.85 -6.88
C GLU A 108 -1.30 -19.83 -5.68
N GLY A 109 -2.45 -20.09 -5.04
CA GLY A 109 -2.60 -21.06 -3.97
C GLY A 109 -1.95 -20.64 -2.66
N TYR A 110 -2.04 -19.38 -2.28
CA TYR A 110 -1.60 -18.89 -0.96
C TYR A 110 -2.46 -19.50 0.15
N ARG A 111 -1.82 -20.09 1.15
CA ARG A 111 -2.47 -20.72 2.31
C ARG A 111 -2.53 -19.75 3.48
N THR A 112 -3.63 -19.78 4.18
CA THR A 112 -3.87 -18.95 5.36
C THR A 112 -4.06 -19.82 6.61
N THR A 113 -3.92 -19.18 7.76
CA THR A 113 -4.24 -19.74 9.06
C THR A 113 -4.88 -18.67 9.93
N TRP A 114 -5.52 -19.11 10.99
CA TRP A 114 -6.12 -18.21 11.98
C TRP A 114 -5.18 -18.05 13.19
N THR A 115 -5.01 -16.78 13.61
CA THR A 115 -4.38 -16.45 14.90
C THR A 115 -5.38 -15.66 15.75
N ASP A 116 -5.29 -14.35 15.82
CA ASP A 116 -6.33 -13.40 16.24
C ASP A 116 -7.13 -12.88 15.03
N ARG A 117 -6.64 -13.19 13.85
CA ARG A 117 -7.20 -12.89 12.52
C ARG A 117 -6.62 -13.84 11.48
N VAL A 118 -7.13 -13.77 10.27
CA VAL A 118 -6.55 -14.49 9.13
C VAL A 118 -5.17 -13.91 8.78
N VAL A 119 -4.17 -14.78 8.71
CA VAL A 119 -2.80 -14.47 8.29
C VAL A 119 -2.30 -15.54 7.31
N LEU A 120 -1.31 -15.21 6.48
CA LEU A 120 -0.62 -16.21 5.69
C LEU A 120 0.20 -17.14 6.58
N VAL A 121 0.32 -18.41 6.19
CA VAL A 121 1.27 -19.31 6.83
C VAL A 121 2.71 -18.83 6.58
N PRO A 122 3.70 -19.18 7.44
CA PRO A 122 5.06 -18.62 7.35
C PRO A 122 5.72 -18.78 5.98
N GLU A 123 5.54 -19.93 5.33
CA GLU A 123 6.10 -20.21 4.01
C GLU A 123 5.50 -19.28 2.94
N ASP A 124 4.20 -19.00 3.04
CA ASP A 124 3.49 -18.15 2.10
C ASP A 124 3.70 -16.66 2.39
N GLU A 125 3.99 -16.26 3.64
CA GLU A 125 4.53 -14.93 3.94
C GLU A 125 5.86 -14.71 3.22
N ALA A 126 6.76 -15.69 3.24
CA ALA A 126 8.04 -15.61 2.54
C ALA A 126 7.86 -15.58 1.01
N ARG A 127 6.96 -16.41 0.47
CA ARG A 127 6.63 -16.48 -0.95
C ARG A 127 6.06 -15.15 -1.47
N LEU A 128 5.11 -14.56 -0.76
CA LEU A 128 4.57 -13.26 -1.12
C LEU A 128 5.62 -12.15 -1.03
N THR A 129 6.52 -12.22 -0.05
CA THR A 129 7.64 -11.28 0.04
C THR A 129 8.56 -11.40 -1.18
N ALA A 130 8.91 -12.61 -1.61
CA ALA A 130 9.72 -12.85 -2.80
C ALA A 130 9.01 -12.30 -4.07
N TRP A 131 7.69 -12.53 -4.19
CA TRP A 131 6.88 -11.99 -5.28
C TRP A 131 6.92 -10.45 -5.28
N MET A 132 6.76 -9.81 -4.12
CA MET A 132 6.85 -8.34 -4.01
C MET A 132 8.23 -7.81 -4.44
N TYR A 133 9.33 -8.48 -4.05
CA TYR A 133 10.68 -8.11 -4.48
C TYR A 133 10.87 -8.22 -6.00
N ALA A 134 10.31 -9.23 -6.63
CA ALA A 134 10.40 -9.44 -8.07
C ALA A 134 9.61 -8.38 -8.86
N HIS A 135 8.39 -8.08 -8.43
CA HIS A 135 7.41 -7.37 -9.24
C HIS A 135 7.13 -5.93 -8.86
N LEU A 136 7.45 -5.53 -7.62
CA LEU A 136 7.12 -4.20 -7.13
C LEU A 136 8.34 -3.30 -7.05
N ARG A 137 8.07 -1.99 -7.18
CA ARG A 137 9.04 -0.90 -7.00
C ARG A 137 8.47 0.10 -6.01
N LEU A 138 9.33 0.89 -5.40
CA LEU A 138 8.97 1.83 -4.34
C LEU A 138 9.51 3.23 -4.62
N THR A 139 8.71 4.25 -4.33
CA THR A 139 9.13 5.62 -4.09
C THR A 139 8.62 6.08 -2.73
N TRP A 140 9.25 7.09 -2.14
CA TRP A 140 8.79 7.68 -0.87
C TRP A 140 9.18 9.14 -0.78
N ALA A 141 8.46 9.86 0.08
CA ALA A 141 8.75 11.23 0.46
C ALA A 141 8.62 11.35 1.98
N GLU A 142 9.61 11.94 2.64
CA GLU A 142 9.54 12.23 4.07
C GLU A 142 8.67 13.46 4.31
N ASP A 143 7.86 13.40 5.34
CA ASP A 143 7.01 14.51 5.78
C ASP A 143 6.62 14.34 7.24
N ALA A 144 6.52 15.47 7.95
CA ALA A 144 6.20 15.48 9.37
C ALA A 144 4.72 15.14 9.64
N GLU A 145 3.82 15.50 8.72
CA GLU A 145 2.38 15.31 8.84
C GLU A 145 1.81 14.54 7.63
N PRO A 146 2.21 13.28 7.45
CA PRO A 146 1.90 12.54 6.23
C PRO A 146 0.41 12.22 6.05
N ALA A 147 -0.41 12.41 7.09
CA ALA A 147 -1.84 12.12 7.02
C ALA A 147 -2.59 13.05 6.07
N THR A 148 -2.32 14.34 6.14
CA THR A 148 -2.94 15.35 5.27
C THR A 148 -2.53 15.14 3.81
N ILE A 149 -1.23 14.90 3.60
CA ILE A 149 -0.66 14.69 2.26
C ILE A 149 -1.18 13.39 1.63
N GLU A 150 -1.24 12.28 2.38
CA GLU A 150 -1.75 11.01 1.88
C GLU A 150 -3.17 11.14 1.35
N ALA A 151 -4.07 11.75 2.14
CA ALA A 151 -5.48 11.87 1.76
C ALA A 151 -5.64 12.64 0.43
N GLU A 152 -4.89 13.74 0.26
CA GLU A 152 -4.93 14.53 -0.96
C GLU A 152 -4.30 13.80 -2.16
N LEU A 153 -3.18 13.10 -1.96
CA LEU A 153 -2.54 12.31 -3.01
C LEU A 153 -3.41 11.12 -3.44
N VAL A 154 -4.07 10.43 -2.52
CA VAL A 154 -5.02 9.36 -2.86
C VAL A 154 -6.17 9.91 -3.70
N ARG A 155 -6.72 11.07 -3.32
CA ARG A 155 -7.79 11.75 -4.07
C ARG A 155 -7.36 12.19 -5.48
N ARG A 156 -6.09 12.59 -5.68
CA ARG A 156 -5.56 13.03 -6.99
C ARG A 156 -5.14 11.87 -7.88
N LEU A 157 -4.58 10.83 -7.30
CA LEU A 157 -3.91 9.76 -8.04
C LEU A 157 -4.77 8.49 -8.20
N HIS A 158 -5.84 8.34 -7.44
CA HIS A 158 -6.77 7.19 -7.49
C HIS A 158 -6.05 5.82 -7.55
N PRO A 159 -5.11 5.52 -6.61
CA PRO A 159 -4.36 4.26 -6.66
C PRO A 159 -5.31 3.07 -6.45
N PRO A 160 -5.31 2.05 -7.33
CA PRO A 160 -6.36 1.03 -7.37
C PRO A 160 -6.44 0.13 -6.12
N LEU A 161 -5.38 -0.01 -5.35
CA LEU A 161 -5.38 -0.77 -4.09
C LEU A 161 -5.78 0.06 -2.87
N ASN A 162 -6.01 1.37 -3.02
CA ASN A 162 -6.60 2.22 -2.00
C ASN A 162 -8.12 2.22 -2.19
N VAL A 163 -8.84 1.46 -1.39
CA VAL A 163 -10.31 1.26 -1.52
C VAL A 163 -11.10 2.57 -1.52
N HIS A 164 -10.60 3.61 -0.84
CA HIS A 164 -11.18 4.94 -0.86
C HIS A 164 -10.48 5.79 -1.92
N GLY A 165 -11.24 6.30 -2.89
CA GLY A 165 -10.74 7.21 -3.93
C GLY A 165 -10.50 6.57 -5.30
N VAL A 166 -10.95 5.34 -5.53
CA VAL A 166 -10.91 4.69 -6.86
C VAL A 166 -12.16 5.08 -7.64
N ASP A 167 -12.00 5.68 -8.82
CA ASP A 167 -13.14 6.13 -9.66
C ASP A 167 -13.89 4.98 -10.36
N SER A 168 -13.26 3.82 -10.48
CA SER A 168 -13.87 2.66 -11.15
C SER A 168 -14.53 1.74 -10.14
N GLU A 169 -15.87 1.69 -10.12
CA GLU A 169 -16.64 0.76 -9.29
C GLU A 169 -16.24 -0.71 -9.50
N HIS A 170 -15.92 -1.08 -10.73
CA HIS A 170 -15.49 -2.45 -11.05
C HIS A 170 -14.16 -2.80 -10.38
N VAL A 171 -13.18 -1.90 -10.46
CA VAL A 171 -11.86 -2.09 -9.80
C VAL A 171 -12.01 -2.12 -8.29
N GLN A 172 -12.81 -1.21 -7.74
CA GLN A 172 -13.12 -1.18 -6.31
C GLN A 172 -13.76 -2.49 -5.86
N ALA A 173 -14.77 -2.98 -6.59
CA ALA A 173 -15.45 -4.24 -6.27
C ALA A 173 -14.47 -5.44 -6.32
N ALA A 174 -13.60 -5.52 -7.32
CA ALA A 174 -12.60 -6.58 -7.43
C ALA A 174 -11.61 -6.57 -6.24
N VAL A 175 -11.12 -5.41 -5.84
CA VAL A 175 -10.19 -5.26 -4.70
C VAL A 175 -10.89 -5.58 -3.38
N VAL A 176 -12.14 -5.16 -3.20
CA VAL A 176 -12.95 -5.50 -2.01
C VAL A 176 -13.20 -7.00 -1.97
N ALA A 177 -13.65 -7.61 -3.07
CA ALA A 177 -13.90 -9.05 -3.15
C ALA A 177 -12.63 -9.89 -2.86
N ALA A 178 -11.48 -9.50 -3.39
CA ALA A 178 -10.20 -10.15 -3.10
C ALA A 178 -9.82 -10.08 -1.62
N LYS A 179 -10.03 -8.92 -1.00
CA LYS A 179 -9.77 -8.70 0.42
C LYS A 179 -10.73 -9.51 1.30
N ASP A 180 -12.01 -9.59 0.93
CA ASP A 180 -13.01 -10.36 1.66
C ASP A 180 -12.76 -11.86 1.51
N ALA A 181 -12.44 -12.34 0.32
CA ALA A 181 -12.04 -13.72 0.09
C ALA A 181 -10.83 -14.11 0.94
N TYR A 182 -9.82 -13.23 1.03
CA TYR A 182 -8.70 -13.46 1.95
C TYR A 182 -9.14 -13.51 3.42
N ASN A 183 -9.95 -12.57 3.87
CA ASN A 183 -10.38 -12.46 5.27
C ASN A 183 -11.26 -13.64 5.72
N THR A 184 -11.92 -14.32 4.79
CA THR A 184 -12.79 -15.48 5.05
C THR A 184 -12.14 -16.83 4.73
N SER A 185 -10.89 -16.84 4.24
CA SER A 185 -10.18 -18.06 3.82
C SER A 185 -9.82 -19.01 4.97
N SER A 186 -9.79 -18.53 6.21
CA SER A 186 -9.60 -19.32 7.43
C SER A 186 -10.42 -18.71 8.56
N GLY A 187 -11.00 -19.57 9.41
CA GLY A 187 -11.74 -19.16 10.60
C GLY A 187 -11.01 -19.52 11.89
N PRO A 188 -11.52 -19.11 13.06
CA PRO A 188 -11.05 -19.61 14.34
C PRO A 188 -11.20 -21.15 14.39
N PRO A 189 -10.30 -21.86 15.10
CA PRO A 189 -10.43 -23.31 15.27
C PRO A 189 -11.78 -23.61 15.96
N GLU A 190 -12.44 -24.68 15.53
CA GLU A 190 -13.64 -25.13 16.21
C GLU A 190 -13.35 -25.39 17.69
N PRO A 191 -14.26 -25.00 18.62
CA PRO A 191 -14.08 -25.30 20.03
C PRO A 191 -14.00 -26.82 20.20
N THR A 192 -12.89 -27.30 20.78
CA THR A 192 -12.74 -28.72 21.12
C THR A 192 -13.90 -29.13 22.01
N ARG A 193 -14.81 -29.97 21.50
CA ARG A 193 -15.85 -30.58 22.34
C ARG A 193 -15.12 -31.37 23.43
N ALA A 194 -15.19 -30.89 24.66
CA ALA A 194 -14.78 -31.66 25.82
C ALA A 194 -15.58 -32.97 25.85
N SER A 195 -14.90 -34.08 25.76
CA SER A 195 -15.44 -35.44 25.89
C SER A 195 -15.71 -35.74 27.35
#